data_ebde830dbcaaee269f8fc84cfe95b5f6
#
_entry.id   ebde830dbcaaee269f8fc84cfe95b5f6
#
_cell.length_a   1.000
_cell.length_b   1.000
_cell.length_c   1.000
_cell.angle_alpha   90.00
_cell.angle_beta   90.00
_cell.angle_gamma   90.00
#
_symmetry.space_group_name_H-M   'P 1'
#
loop_
_entity.id
_entity.type
_entity.pdbx_description
1 polymer ?
#
loop_
_entity_poly.entity_id
_entity_poly.type
_entity_poly.pdbx_seq_one_letter_code
_entity_poly.pdbx_strand_id
1 'polypeptide(L)'
;MWRLFGKSAHLWPNWLYKLISNIHSKMMKFNHTYIGEIIIGDHILMLETIGNKSKQVRKTPLTYANYENSYIVAASFSGSDKTPDWYHNLSTYNPYITVDSVRFEATYELIESSEKDFFWSLLDEVYPTFQMYRKRTTRDIPLIKFSKV
;
A
#
# COMPACT_ATOMS: atom_id res chain seq x y z
N MET A 1 -2.45 21.43 6.16
CA MET A 1 -1.62 21.89 5.03
C MET A 1 -1.66 20.95 3.82
N TRP A 2 -1.81 19.65 3.98
CA TRP A 2 -1.84 18.63 2.88
C TRP A 2 -3.14 18.57 2.06
N ARG A 3 -4.25 19.01 2.59
CA ARG A 3 -5.51 19.15 1.81
C ARG A 3 -5.37 20.07 0.58
N LEU A 4 -4.38 20.95 0.58
CA LEU A 4 -4.09 21.87 -0.53
C LEU A 4 -3.21 21.22 -1.63
N PHE A 5 -2.32 20.28 -1.26
CA PHE A 5 -1.46 19.58 -2.23
C PHE A 5 -2.17 18.49 -3.01
N GLY A 6 -3.15 17.80 -2.40
CA GLY A 6 -3.91 16.75 -3.07
C GLY A 6 -4.76 17.23 -4.25
N LYS A 7 -5.22 18.48 -4.22
CA LYS A 7 -6.07 19.05 -5.29
C LYS A 7 -5.30 19.44 -6.56
N SER A 8 -4.00 19.69 -6.48
CA SER A 8 -3.15 20.09 -7.63
C SER A 8 -2.20 18.99 -8.11
N ALA A 9 -2.19 17.84 -7.45
CA ALA A 9 -1.32 16.72 -7.79
C ALA A 9 -1.52 16.21 -9.23
N HIS A 10 -2.72 16.32 -9.81
CA HIS A 10 -3.01 15.92 -11.19
C HIS A 10 -2.26 16.75 -12.26
N LEU A 11 -1.70 17.89 -11.88
CA LEU A 11 -0.93 18.80 -12.77
C LEU A 11 0.57 18.49 -12.75
N TRP A 12 1.03 17.60 -11.91
CA TRP A 12 2.45 17.34 -11.76
C TRP A 12 2.97 16.36 -12.82
N PRO A 13 4.14 16.66 -13.42
CA PRO A 13 4.73 15.77 -14.43
C PRO A 13 5.15 14.42 -13.81
N ASN A 14 5.11 13.37 -14.61
CA ASN A 14 5.39 11.99 -14.15
C ASN A 14 6.77 11.81 -13.49
N TRP A 15 7.78 12.62 -13.89
CA TRP A 15 9.10 12.56 -13.27
C TRP A 15 9.09 13.07 -11.82
N LEU A 16 8.24 14.06 -11.51
CA LEU A 16 8.12 14.62 -10.16
C LEU A 16 7.46 13.61 -9.21
N TYR A 17 6.48 12.84 -9.70
CA TYR A 17 5.91 11.72 -8.93
C TYR A 17 6.94 10.64 -8.63
N LYS A 18 7.76 10.26 -9.64
CA LYS A 18 8.86 9.31 -9.44
C LYS A 18 9.87 9.82 -8.43
N LEU A 19 10.19 11.11 -8.49
CA LEU A 19 11.13 11.73 -7.55
C LEU A 19 10.56 11.72 -6.11
N ILE A 20 9.32 12.13 -5.94
CA ILE A 20 8.64 12.15 -4.64
C ILE A 20 8.50 10.73 -4.10
N SER A 21 8.09 9.77 -4.93
CA SER A 21 7.99 8.37 -4.54
C SER A 21 9.35 7.76 -4.16
N ASN A 22 10.43 8.12 -4.88
CA ASN A 22 11.79 7.66 -4.56
C ASN A 22 12.35 8.33 -3.30
N ILE A 23 12.08 9.62 -3.11
CA ILE A 23 12.44 10.33 -1.87
C ILE A 23 11.65 9.75 -0.71
N HIS A 24 10.35 9.55 -0.88
CA HIS A 24 9.48 8.94 0.10
C HIS A 24 9.96 7.54 0.50
N SER A 25 10.27 6.67 -0.46
CA SER A 25 10.78 5.34 -0.18
C SER A 25 12.18 5.32 0.46
N LYS A 26 13.03 6.33 0.17
CA LYS A 26 14.32 6.51 0.84
C LYS A 26 14.17 7.06 2.26
N MET A 27 13.29 8.03 2.47
CA MET A 27 13.00 8.59 3.80
C MET A 27 12.36 7.53 4.72
N MET A 28 11.50 6.66 4.18
CA MET A 28 10.89 5.55 4.92
C MET A 28 11.90 4.47 5.35
N LYS A 29 13.06 4.39 4.70
CA LYS A 29 14.16 3.53 5.16
C LYS A 29 14.89 4.09 6.38
N PHE A 30 14.76 5.38 6.68
CA PHE A 30 15.64 6.06 7.66
C PHE A 30 15.00 6.36 9.01
N ASN A 31 13.69 6.48 9.13
CA ASN A 31 12.99 6.55 10.44
C ASN A 31 11.46 6.48 10.27
N HIS A 32 11.04 5.42 10.20
CA HIS A 32 9.97 4.51 10.45
C HIS A 32 8.50 4.97 10.37
N THR A 33 7.90 5.44 11.31
CA THR A 33 6.43 5.52 11.41
C THR A 33 5.96 6.96 11.32
N TYR A 34 6.70 7.83 11.97
CA TYR A 34 6.27 9.21 12.21
C TYR A 34 6.16 10.09 10.94
N ILE A 35 7.04 9.88 9.96
CA ILE A 35 7.03 10.67 8.72
C ILE A 35 5.95 10.16 7.74
N GLY A 36 5.69 8.86 7.76
CA GLY A 36 4.62 8.26 6.97
C GLY A 36 3.24 8.76 7.40
N GLU A 37 2.96 8.78 8.69
CA GLU A 37 1.72 9.27 9.28
C GLU A 37 1.50 10.77 8.98
N ILE A 38 2.55 11.59 9.04
CA ILE A 38 2.48 13.01 8.70
C ILE A 38 2.15 13.24 7.22
N ILE A 39 2.61 12.36 6.34
CA ILE A 39 2.51 12.55 4.88
C ILE A 39 1.26 11.89 4.29
N ILE A 40 0.82 10.74 4.78
CA ILE A 40 -0.26 9.94 4.18
C ILE A 40 -1.47 9.82 5.13
N GLY A 41 -1.33 10.25 6.41
CA GLY A 41 -2.36 10.13 7.45
C GLY A 41 -2.29 8.79 8.20
N ASP A 42 -3.30 8.55 9.04
CA ASP A 42 -3.32 7.48 10.05
C ASP A 42 -3.54 6.06 9.48
N HIS A 43 -3.55 5.89 8.15
CA HIS A 43 -3.89 4.64 7.48
C HIS A 43 -2.69 3.97 6.81
N ILE A 44 -1.59 3.76 7.57
CA ILE A 44 -0.42 3.04 7.07
C ILE A 44 -0.13 1.84 7.96
N LEU A 45 -0.05 0.68 7.34
CA LEU A 45 0.53 -0.51 7.95
C LEU A 45 1.94 -0.77 7.44
N MET A 46 2.77 -1.40 8.27
CA MET A 46 4.07 -1.94 7.85
C MET A 46 3.92 -3.43 7.59
N LEU A 47 4.01 -3.83 6.33
CA LEU A 47 4.01 -5.23 5.91
C LEU A 47 5.43 -5.79 5.97
N GLU A 48 5.62 -6.92 6.65
CA GLU A 48 6.86 -7.70 6.68
C GLU A 48 6.68 -9.00 5.92
N THR A 49 7.47 -9.21 4.88
CA THR A 49 7.48 -10.44 4.08
C THR A 49 8.89 -11.01 3.99
N ILE A 50 9.01 -12.29 3.63
CA ILE A 50 10.30 -12.92 3.30
C ILE A 50 10.52 -12.85 1.81
N GLY A 51 11.59 -12.19 1.38
CA GLY A 51 11.94 -12.09 -0.04
C GLY A 51 12.17 -13.46 -0.68
N ASN A 52 11.43 -13.78 -1.73
CA ASN A 52 11.50 -15.10 -2.37
C ASN A 52 12.92 -15.48 -2.83
N LYS A 53 13.67 -14.53 -3.36
CA LYS A 53 15.05 -14.75 -3.84
C LYS A 53 16.08 -14.56 -2.73
N SER A 54 15.99 -13.48 -1.97
CA SER A 54 17.00 -13.09 -0.98
C SER A 54 16.88 -13.83 0.34
N LYS A 55 15.73 -14.44 0.63
CA LYS A 55 15.36 -15.05 1.93
C LYS A 55 15.49 -14.11 3.13
N GLN A 56 15.53 -12.82 2.87
CA GLN A 56 15.63 -11.78 3.89
C GLN A 56 14.27 -11.15 4.16
N VAL A 57 14.08 -10.69 5.39
CA VAL A 57 12.90 -9.90 5.75
C VAL A 57 12.86 -8.61 4.95
N ARG A 58 11.71 -8.31 4.36
CA ARG A 58 11.41 -7.08 3.64
C ARG A 58 10.27 -6.36 4.33
N LYS A 59 10.46 -5.07 4.59
CA LYS A 59 9.45 -4.20 5.20
C LYS A 59 8.93 -3.24 4.15
N THR A 60 7.62 -3.18 4.00
CA THR A 60 6.96 -2.33 3.01
C THR A 60 5.81 -1.57 3.67
N PRO A 61 5.84 -0.24 3.69
CA PRO A 61 4.70 0.55 4.14
C PRO A 61 3.59 0.52 3.09
N LEU A 62 2.38 0.29 3.52
CA LEU A 62 1.20 0.22 2.65
C LEU A 62 0.06 1.03 3.24
N THR A 63 -0.60 1.81 2.39
CA THR A 63 -1.88 2.43 2.75
C THR A 63 -2.96 1.35 2.81
N TYR A 64 -3.76 1.38 3.86
CA TYR A 64 -4.85 0.42 4.06
C TYR A 64 -6.19 1.11 4.33
N ALA A 65 -7.25 0.42 4.02
CA ALA A 65 -8.59 0.71 4.51
C ALA A 65 -9.01 -0.35 5.53
N ASN A 66 -9.72 0.07 6.58
CA ASN A 66 -10.30 -0.88 7.52
C ASN A 66 -11.59 -1.49 6.94
N TYR A 67 -11.75 -2.78 7.12
CA TYR A 67 -13.00 -3.47 6.85
C TYR A 67 -13.22 -4.55 7.91
N GLU A 68 -14.22 -4.38 8.76
CA GLU A 68 -14.44 -5.23 9.91
C GLU A 68 -13.17 -5.34 10.79
N ASN A 69 -12.65 -6.55 11.01
CA ASN A 69 -11.40 -6.81 11.73
C ASN A 69 -10.21 -7.04 10.79
N SER A 70 -10.26 -6.49 9.57
CA SER A 70 -9.28 -6.74 8.53
C SER A 70 -8.76 -5.45 7.91
N TYR A 71 -7.63 -5.55 7.23
CA TYR A 71 -6.91 -4.44 6.58
C TYR A 71 -6.84 -4.71 5.08
N ILE A 72 -7.44 -3.81 4.30
CA ILE A 72 -7.49 -3.92 2.84
C ILE A 72 -6.35 -3.11 2.24
N VAL A 73 -5.56 -3.71 1.38
CA VAL A 73 -4.47 -3.04 0.67
C VAL A 73 -4.50 -3.33 -0.83
N ALA A 74 -3.94 -2.41 -1.61
CA ALA A 74 -3.83 -2.55 -3.06
C ALA A 74 -2.39 -2.76 -3.51
N ALA A 75 -2.14 -3.79 -4.33
CA ALA A 75 -0.83 -4.01 -4.95
C ALA A 75 -0.62 -3.11 -6.18
N SER A 76 -0.77 -1.78 -5.99
CA SER A 76 -0.86 -0.78 -7.05
C SER A 76 0.48 -0.35 -7.63
N PHE A 77 1.54 -0.33 -6.84
CA PHE A 77 2.87 0.17 -7.20
C PHE A 77 2.83 1.53 -7.96
N SER A 78 2.09 2.49 -7.39
CA SER A 78 1.89 3.84 -7.95
C SER A 78 1.29 3.86 -9.37
N GLY A 79 0.49 2.85 -9.72
CA GLY A 79 -0.11 2.70 -11.04
C GLY A 79 0.85 2.20 -12.13
N SER A 80 1.95 1.57 -11.75
CA SER A 80 2.86 0.89 -12.67
C SER A 80 2.23 -0.39 -13.23
N ASP A 81 2.64 -0.77 -14.45
CA ASP A 81 2.27 -2.06 -15.04
C ASP A 81 2.94 -3.26 -14.36
N LYS A 82 3.88 -3.00 -13.45
CA LYS A 82 4.54 -4.04 -12.65
C LYS A 82 3.80 -4.27 -11.35
N THR A 83 3.66 -5.52 -10.97
CA THR A 83 3.21 -5.92 -9.64
C THR A 83 4.36 -5.72 -8.65
N PRO A 84 4.10 -5.17 -7.45
CA PRO A 84 5.14 -4.97 -6.44
C PRO A 84 5.71 -6.29 -5.91
N ASP A 85 7.00 -6.30 -5.60
CA ASP A 85 7.71 -7.50 -5.12
C ASP A 85 7.11 -8.09 -3.84
N TRP A 86 6.60 -7.25 -2.95
CA TRP A 86 5.99 -7.73 -1.71
C TRP A 86 4.78 -8.65 -1.96
N TYR A 87 4.02 -8.40 -3.02
CA TYR A 87 2.89 -9.24 -3.40
C TYR A 87 3.35 -10.65 -3.79
N HIS A 88 4.43 -10.75 -4.56
CA HIS A 88 5.03 -12.04 -4.93
C HIS A 88 5.63 -12.77 -3.72
N ASN A 89 6.03 -12.05 -2.68
CA ASN A 89 6.60 -12.63 -1.48
C ASN A 89 5.54 -13.24 -0.54
N LEU A 90 4.26 -12.93 -0.71
CA LEU A 90 3.18 -13.48 0.12
C LEU A 90 3.01 -15.00 -0.03
N SER A 91 3.44 -15.57 -1.15
CA SER A 91 3.20 -16.98 -1.48
C SER A 91 3.92 -18.00 -0.59
N THR A 92 4.86 -17.60 0.27
CA THR A 92 5.78 -18.52 0.95
C THR A 92 5.49 -18.67 2.45
N TYR A 93 5.12 -17.59 3.13
CA TYR A 93 4.90 -17.57 4.59
C TYR A 93 3.82 -16.56 4.94
N ASN A 94 3.14 -16.78 6.05
CA ASN A 94 2.28 -15.77 6.62
C ASN A 94 3.10 -14.49 6.90
N PRO A 95 2.62 -13.33 6.46
CA PRO A 95 3.30 -12.08 6.73
C PRO A 95 3.09 -11.63 8.17
N TYR A 96 3.95 -10.74 8.64
CA TYR A 96 3.65 -9.93 9.81
C TYR A 96 3.21 -8.54 9.36
N ILE A 97 2.25 -7.96 10.05
CA ILE A 97 1.86 -6.57 9.87
C ILE A 97 1.97 -5.81 11.18
N THR A 98 2.33 -4.53 11.08
CA THR A 98 2.34 -3.61 12.21
C THR A 98 1.38 -2.48 11.91
N VAL A 99 0.40 -2.28 12.78
CA VAL A 99 -0.57 -1.19 12.74
C VAL A 99 -0.58 -0.55 14.14
N ASP A 100 -0.53 0.77 14.23
CA ASP A 100 -0.53 1.51 15.48
C ASP A 100 0.51 0.97 16.49
N SER A 101 1.70 0.67 16.00
CA SER A 101 2.82 0.09 16.77
C SER A 101 2.59 -1.33 17.31
N VAL A 102 1.47 -1.97 16.98
CA VAL A 102 1.18 -3.37 17.34
C VAL A 102 1.56 -4.28 16.17
N ARG A 103 2.51 -5.19 16.41
CA ARG A 103 2.96 -6.18 15.43
C ARG A 103 2.29 -7.53 15.67
N PHE A 104 1.72 -8.14 14.64
CA PHE A 104 1.09 -9.45 14.71
C PHE A 104 1.24 -10.23 13.39
N GLU A 105 1.12 -11.55 13.48
CA GLU A 105 1.04 -12.43 12.31
C GLU A 105 -0.33 -12.28 11.66
N ALA A 106 -0.36 -12.24 10.32
CA ALA A 106 -1.58 -12.11 9.55
C ALA A 106 -1.74 -13.24 8.53
N THR A 107 -2.97 -13.69 8.35
CA THR A 107 -3.38 -14.41 7.15
C THR A 107 -3.70 -13.41 6.06
N TYR A 108 -3.74 -13.88 4.81
CA TYR A 108 -4.15 -13.03 3.69
C TYR A 108 -5.02 -13.80 2.71
N GLU A 109 -5.92 -13.09 2.06
CA GLU A 109 -6.73 -13.58 0.95
C GLU A 109 -6.81 -12.54 -0.18
N LEU A 110 -6.93 -13.01 -1.41
CA LEU A 110 -7.18 -12.16 -2.57
C LEU A 110 -8.67 -11.83 -2.63
N ILE A 111 -8.98 -10.57 -2.86
CA ILE A 111 -10.35 -10.12 -3.05
C ILE A 111 -10.79 -10.48 -4.45
N GLU A 112 -11.93 -11.15 -4.55
CA GLU A 112 -12.55 -11.59 -5.80
C GLU A 112 -12.95 -10.39 -6.67
N SER A 113 -12.93 -10.59 -7.99
CA SER A 113 -13.23 -9.53 -8.96
C SER A 113 -14.62 -8.92 -8.77
N SER A 114 -15.59 -9.70 -8.32
CA SER A 114 -16.97 -9.26 -8.06
C SER A 114 -17.09 -8.29 -6.87
N GLU A 115 -16.12 -8.31 -5.95
CA GLU A 115 -16.13 -7.49 -4.74
C GLU A 115 -15.21 -6.26 -4.85
N LYS A 116 -14.34 -6.21 -5.87
CA LYS A 116 -13.31 -5.18 -5.99
C LYS A 116 -13.85 -3.76 -5.98
N ASP A 117 -14.99 -3.49 -6.62
CA ASP A 117 -15.55 -2.14 -6.69
C ASP A 117 -15.89 -1.61 -5.30
N PHE A 118 -16.44 -2.46 -4.44
CA PHE A 118 -16.72 -2.11 -3.05
C PHE A 118 -15.43 -1.78 -2.28
N PHE A 119 -14.43 -2.64 -2.34
CA PHE A 119 -13.18 -2.43 -1.61
C PHE A 119 -12.35 -1.27 -2.18
N TRP A 120 -12.44 -1.01 -3.48
CA TRP A 120 -11.86 0.19 -4.07
C TRP A 120 -12.51 1.46 -3.52
N SER A 121 -13.82 1.47 -3.28
CA SER A 121 -14.48 2.64 -2.68
C SER A 121 -13.92 2.96 -1.30
N LEU A 122 -13.67 1.94 -0.46
CA LEU A 122 -13.06 2.13 0.86
C LEU A 122 -11.62 2.68 0.77
N LEU A 123 -10.83 2.14 -0.15
CA LEU A 123 -9.46 2.61 -0.37
C LEU A 123 -9.42 4.05 -0.91
N ASP A 124 -10.34 4.42 -1.80
CA ASP A 124 -10.44 5.77 -2.36
C ASP A 124 -10.84 6.81 -1.31
N GLU A 125 -11.65 6.44 -0.31
CA GLU A 125 -11.98 7.31 0.81
C GLU A 125 -10.75 7.65 1.65
N VAL A 126 -9.89 6.66 1.90
CA VAL A 126 -8.64 6.83 2.64
C VAL A 126 -7.59 7.56 1.81
N TYR A 127 -7.41 7.17 0.55
CA TYR A 127 -6.37 7.71 -0.32
C TYR A 127 -6.88 7.90 -1.76
N PRO A 128 -7.50 9.05 -2.09
CA PRO A 128 -8.11 9.33 -3.40
C PRO A 128 -7.17 9.17 -4.59
N THR A 129 -5.85 9.21 -4.37
CA THR A 129 -4.84 9.02 -5.42
C THR A 129 -4.89 7.62 -6.04
N PHE A 130 -5.49 6.63 -5.39
CA PHE A 130 -5.70 5.31 -5.97
C PHE A 130 -6.52 5.34 -7.26
N GLN A 131 -7.47 6.27 -7.40
CA GLN A 131 -8.21 6.45 -8.65
C GLN A 131 -7.29 6.79 -9.82
N MET A 132 -6.28 7.62 -9.57
CA MET A 132 -5.28 7.97 -10.60
C MET A 132 -4.36 6.78 -10.91
N TYR A 133 -4.02 5.96 -9.91
CA TYR A 133 -3.20 4.77 -10.12
C TYR A 133 -3.90 3.76 -11.02
N ARG A 134 -5.20 3.54 -10.83
CA ARG A 134 -6.01 2.68 -11.72
C ARG A 134 -6.10 3.19 -13.15
N LYS A 135 -6.10 4.51 -13.37
CA LYS A 135 -6.12 5.12 -14.72
C LYS A 135 -4.77 5.02 -15.46
N ARG A 136 -3.67 4.74 -14.76
CA ARG A 136 -2.32 4.69 -15.34
C ARG A 136 -1.93 3.34 -15.90
N THR A 137 -2.64 2.31 -15.54
CA THR A 137 -2.37 0.93 -15.96
C THR A 137 -3.64 0.24 -16.42
N THR A 138 -3.52 -0.64 -17.39
CA THR A 138 -4.60 -1.56 -17.79
C THR A 138 -4.55 -2.87 -16.99
N ARG A 139 -3.53 -3.03 -16.15
CA ARG A 139 -3.38 -4.20 -15.30
C ARG A 139 -4.48 -4.26 -14.25
N ASP A 140 -5.08 -5.42 -14.08
CA ASP A 140 -5.92 -5.67 -12.91
C ASP A 140 -5.06 -5.64 -11.64
N ILE A 141 -5.29 -4.63 -10.80
CA ILE A 141 -4.55 -4.45 -9.56
C ILE A 141 -5.12 -5.39 -8.50
N PRO A 142 -4.32 -6.34 -7.95
CA PRO A 142 -4.80 -7.18 -6.86
C PRO A 142 -5.13 -6.36 -5.60
N LEU A 143 -6.25 -6.68 -4.99
CA LEU A 143 -6.60 -6.24 -3.64
C LEU A 143 -6.42 -7.41 -2.68
N ILE A 144 -5.83 -7.14 -1.53
CA ILE A 144 -5.50 -8.13 -0.53
C ILE A 144 -6.16 -7.73 0.78
N LYS A 145 -6.82 -8.68 1.42
CA LYS A 145 -7.37 -8.56 2.75
C LYS A 145 -6.47 -9.30 3.73
N PHE A 146 -5.91 -8.57 4.69
CA PHE A 146 -5.13 -9.13 5.79
C PHE A 146 -6.00 -9.25 7.04
N SER A 147 -5.95 -10.40 7.70
CA SER A 147 -6.65 -10.65 8.96
C SER A 147 -5.66 -11.15 10.00
N LYS A 148 -5.85 -10.72 11.26
CA LYS A 148 -5.03 -11.21 12.37
C LYS A 148 -5.28 -12.71 12.58
N VAL A 149 -4.20 -13.47 12.76
CA VAL A 149 -4.25 -14.89 13.18
C VAL A 149 -4.81 -15.01 14.59
#